data_d08ef7ad56d5fe1851303c7438e52946
#
_entry.id   d08ef7ad56d5fe1851303c7438e52946
#
_cell.length_a   1.000
_cell.length_b   1.000
_cell.length_c   1.000
_cell.angle_alpha   90.00
_cell.angle_beta   90.00
_cell.angle_gamma   90.00
#
_symmetry.space_group_name_H-M   'P 1'
#
loop_
_entity.id
_entity.type
_entity.pdbx_description
1 polymer ?
#
loop_
_entity_poly.entity_id
_entity_poly.type
_entity_poly.pdbx_seq_one_letter_code
_entity_poly.pdbx_strand_id
1 'polypeptide(L)'
;MALGANSQVVVATGGVLRVLDRLTGTVTDYDLAPGQKQVVGRLTLRLDECRYPADSPLADAFAHVTILDSGLIDPVFHGWMVASSPALSALDHPRYDVWVLHCDVPVQDSTNSTSGSGG
;
A
#
# COMPACT_ATOMS: atom_id res chain seq x y z
N MET A 1 -7.31 11.48 -29.99
CA MET A 1 -7.11 10.95 -29.52
C MET A 1 -6.99 11.05 -28.21
N ALA A 2 -7.09 11.54 -27.57
CA ALA A 2 -7.12 11.68 -26.22
C ALA A 2 -7.09 10.51 -25.46
N LEU A 3 -6.43 9.67 -25.95
CA LEU A 3 -6.40 8.48 -25.38
C LEU A 3 -5.79 8.38 -24.11
N GLY A 4 -4.80 9.12 -23.87
CA GLY A 4 -4.03 9.01 -22.67
C GLY A 4 -4.77 9.39 -21.42
N ALA A 5 -5.84 10.08 -21.55
CA ALA A 5 -6.55 10.52 -20.38
C ALA A 5 -7.06 9.36 -19.55
N ASN A 6 -7.19 8.21 -20.17
CA ASN A 6 -7.73 7.09 -19.44
C ASN A 6 -6.72 6.38 -18.58
N SER A 7 -5.48 6.77 -18.69
CA SER A 7 -4.42 6.09 -17.96
C SER A 7 -3.95 6.86 -16.74
N GLN A 8 -4.70 7.85 -16.34
CA GLN A 8 -4.25 8.69 -15.24
C GLN A 8 -4.28 7.95 -13.92
N VAL A 9 -3.32 8.26 -13.10
CA VAL A 9 -3.27 7.79 -11.72
C VAL A 9 -3.32 9.00 -10.80
N VAL A 10 -3.77 8.76 -9.59
CA VAL A 10 -3.87 9.78 -8.55
C VAL A 10 -2.95 9.38 -7.41
N VAL A 11 -2.23 10.37 -6.88
CA VAL A 11 -1.38 10.14 -5.72
C VAL A 11 -2.27 10.19 -4.48
N ALA A 12 -2.28 9.12 -3.74
CA ALA A 12 -3.13 8.97 -2.56
C ALA A 12 -2.49 9.61 -1.32
N THR A 13 -3.30 9.80 -0.30
CA THR A 13 -2.83 10.32 1.00
C THR A 13 -2.20 9.24 1.86
N GLY A 14 -2.14 8.04 1.38
CA GLY A 14 -1.52 6.92 2.06
C GLY A 14 -2.00 5.60 1.48
N GLY A 15 -1.70 4.53 2.16
CA GLY A 15 -2.13 3.21 1.73
C GLY A 15 -1.95 2.18 2.82
N VAL A 16 -2.53 1.02 2.60
CA VAL A 16 -2.52 -0.07 3.57
C VAL A 16 -1.60 -1.17 3.09
N LEU A 17 -0.63 -1.52 3.92
CA LEU A 17 0.26 -2.65 3.70
C LEU A 17 -0.16 -3.78 4.62
N ARG A 18 -0.19 -4.98 4.09
CA ARG A 18 -0.48 -6.18 4.88
C ARG A 18 0.80 -6.94 5.14
N VAL A 19 1.00 -7.34 6.37
CA VAL A 19 2.16 -8.12 6.79
C VAL A 19 1.70 -9.47 7.31
N LEU A 20 2.28 -10.53 6.75
CA LEU A 20 2.10 -11.88 7.27
C LEU A 20 3.38 -12.29 7.98
N ASP A 21 3.27 -12.67 9.24
CA ASP A 21 4.37 -13.29 9.97
C ASP A 21 4.24 -14.80 9.80
N ARG A 22 5.13 -15.40 9.02
CA ARG A 22 5.05 -16.82 8.72
C ARG A 22 5.32 -17.70 9.93
N LEU A 23 6.03 -17.18 10.91
CA LEU A 23 6.35 -17.95 12.09
C LEU A 23 5.12 -18.15 12.99
N THR A 24 4.31 -17.10 13.14
CA THR A 24 3.14 -17.13 14.00
C THR A 24 1.83 -17.28 13.26
N GLY A 25 1.84 -17.03 11.94
CA GLY A 25 0.63 -17.01 11.14
C GLY A 25 -0.19 -15.74 11.30
N THR A 26 0.34 -14.73 12.00
CA THR A 26 -0.39 -13.50 12.27
C THR A 26 -0.37 -12.60 11.03
N VAL A 27 -1.54 -12.06 10.71
CA VAL A 27 -1.70 -11.10 9.62
C VAL A 27 -2.10 -9.76 10.23
N THR A 28 -1.38 -8.70 9.88
CA THR A 28 -1.65 -7.35 10.40
C THR A 28 -1.62 -6.35 9.25
N ASP A 29 -2.56 -5.42 9.28
CA ASP A 29 -2.63 -4.37 8.27
C ASP A 29 -2.19 -3.05 8.90
N TYR A 30 -1.37 -2.30 8.16
CA TYR A 30 -0.87 -1.00 8.61
C TYR A 30 -1.25 0.06 7.59
N ASP A 31 -1.95 1.10 8.05
CA ASP A 31 -2.32 2.23 7.21
C ASP A 31 -1.26 3.30 7.41
N LEU A 32 -0.50 3.58 6.36
CA LEU A 32 0.64 4.49 6.44
C LEU A 32 0.43 5.69 5.52
N ALA A 33 0.82 6.86 6.02
CA ALA A 33 0.92 8.05 5.17
C ALA A 33 2.25 8.00 4.40
N PRO A 34 2.37 8.75 3.31
CA PRO A 34 3.63 8.80 2.57
C PRO A 34 4.76 9.26 3.46
N GLY A 35 5.85 8.53 3.46
CA GLY A 35 7.01 8.79 4.29
C GLY A 35 6.93 8.22 5.69
N GLN A 36 5.77 7.70 6.09
CA GLN A 36 5.60 7.15 7.42
C GLN A 36 6.24 5.77 7.50
N LYS A 37 6.83 5.47 8.65
CA LYS A 37 7.48 4.21 8.91
C LYS A 37 6.71 3.41 9.93
N GLN A 38 6.79 2.09 9.84
CA GLN A 38 6.20 1.17 10.80
C GLN A 38 7.21 0.07 11.09
N VAL A 39 7.51 -0.12 12.36
CA VAL A 39 8.42 -1.20 12.78
C VAL A 39 7.58 -2.44 13.04
N VAL A 40 8.01 -3.55 12.44
CA VAL A 40 7.37 -4.85 12.60
C VAL A 40 8.48 -5.86 12.86
N GLY A 41 8.71 -6.20 14.12
CA GLY A 41 9.83 -7.06 14.48
C GLY A 41 11.14 -6.44 14.05
N ARG A 42 11.88 -7.14 13.19
CA ARG A 42 13.15 -6.62 12.68
C ARG A 42 12.97 -5.74 11.45
N LEU A 43 11.77 -5.70 10.90
CA LEU A 43 11.54 -4.92 9.69
C LEU A 43 11.12 -3.50 10.03
N THR A 44 11.52 -2.57 9.18
CA THR A 44 10.96 -1.22 9.16
C THR A 44 10.36 -1.03 7.79
N LEU A 45 9.05 -0.84 7.75
CA LEU A 45 8.32 -0.58 6.52
C LEU A 45 8.21 0.93 6.35
N ARG A 46 8.40 1.41 5.13
CA ARG A 46 8.13 2.81 4.81
C ARG A 46 7.32 2.85 3.53
N LEU A 47 6.16 3.49 3.60
CA LEU A 47 5.39 3.75 2.40
C LEU A 47 5.94 5.03 1.79
N ASP A 48 6.55 4.93 0.63
CA ASP A 48 7.07 6.11 -0.04
C ASP A 48 5.96 6.87 -0.73
N GLU A 49 5.07 6.12 -1.37
CA GLU A 49 4.00 6.73 -2.16
C GLU A 49 2.96 5.65 -2.50
N CYS A 50 1.70 6.02 -2.64
CA CYS A 50 0.66 5.13 -3.12
C CYS A 50 -0.15 5.84 -4.18
N ARG A 51 -0.43 5.17 -5.30
CA ARG A 51 -1.18 5.70 -6.43
C ARG A 51 -2.29 4.75 -6.81
N TYR A 52 -3.41 5.31 -7.26
CA TYR A 52 -4.54 4.49 -7.71
C TYR A 52 -5.08 5.00 -9.05
N PRO A 53 -5.75 4.15 -9.83
CA PRO A 53 -6.32 4.58 -11.09
C PRO A 53 -7.42 5.62 -10.87
N ALA A 54 -7.37 6.71 -11.62
CA ALA A 54 -8.30 7.82 -11.41
C ALA A 54 -9.77 7.44 -11.63
N ASP A 55 -10.02 6.64 -12.66
CA ASP A 55 -11.40 6.26 -12.96
C ASP A 55 -11.89 5.05 -12.21
N SER A 56 -11.03 4.33 -11.52
CA SER A 56 -11.43 3.13 -10.77
C SER A 56 -10.58 3.03 -9.52
N PRO A 57 -10.80 3.91 -8.54
CA PRO A 57 -9.90 4.04 -7.39
C PRO A 57 -9.65 2.75 -6.61
N LEU A 58 -10.62 1.86 -6.57
CA LEU A 58 -10.48 0.63 -5.82
C LEU A 58 -10.11 -0.57 -6.68
N ALA A 59 -9.89 -0.36 -7.98
CA ALA A 59 -9.57 -1.45 -8.88
C ALA A 59 -8.14 -1.93 -8.69
N ASP A 60 -7.24 -1.05 -8.29
CA ASP A 60 -5.84 -1.42 -8.10
C ASP A 60 -5.15 -0.40 -7.20
N ALA A 61 -3.93 -0.71 -6.80
CA ALA A 61 -3.08 0.18 -6.03
C ALA A 61 -1.63 -0.08 -6.41
N PHE A 62 -0.88 1.01 -6.52
CA PHE A 62 0.54 0.95 -6.85
C PHE A 62 1.28 1.65 -5.72
N ALA A 63 2.00 0.89 -4.89
CA ALA A 63 2.69 1.42 -3.74
C ALA A 63 4.20 1.32 -3.92
N HIS A 64 4.89 2.43 -3.76
CA HIS A 64 6.34 2.41 -3.68
C HIS A 64 6.71 2.23 -2.22
N VAL A 65 7.45 1.18 -1.92
CA VAL A 65 7.72 0.76 -0.55
C VAL A 65 9.20 0.51 -0.38
N THR A 66 9.71 0.90 0.78
CA THR A 66 11.08 0.59 1.19
C THR A 66 10.99 -0.22 2.48
N ILE A 67 11.65 -1.36 2.51
CA ILE A 67 11.64 -2.23 3.68
C ILE A 67 13.07 -2.50 4.09
N LEU A 68 13.36 -2.22 5.36
CA LEU A 68 14.67 -2.43 5.95
C LEU A 68 14.58 -3.58 6.95
N ASP A 69 15.66 -4.32 7.08
CA ASP A 69 15.80 -5.33 8.13
C ASP A 69 16.96 -4.89 9.01
N SER A 70 16.76 -4.84 10.32
CA SER A 70 17.74 -4.32 11.26
C SER A 70 19.06 -5.10 11.25
N GLY A 71 19.05 -6.32 10.74
CA GLY A 71 20.27 -7.13 10.64
C GLY A 71 21.05 -6.96 9.35
N LEU A 72 20.54 -6.14 8.41
CA LEU A 72 21.13 -5.98 7.09
C LEU A 72 21.39 -4.52 6.79
N ILE A 73 22.40 -4.26 5.95
CA ILE A 73 22.73 -2.89 5.58
C ILE A 73 21.84 -2.40 4.47
N ASP A 74 21.63 -3.23 3.44
CA ASP A 74 20.83 -2.84 2.29
C ASP A 74 19.35 -3.12 2.52
N PRO A 75 18.45 -2.36 1.91
CA PRO A 75 17.02 -2.66 1.99
C PRO A 75 16.72 -4.06 1.47
N VAL A 76 15.80 -4.74 2.12
CA VAL A 76 15.34 -6.04 1.63
C VAL A 76 14.31 -5.89 0.54
N PHE A 77 13.73 -4.71 0.41
CA PHE A 77 12.84 -4.37 -0.69
C PHE A 77 12.87 -2.86 -0.92
N HIS A 78 12.87 -2.45 -2.17
CA HIS A 78 12.80 -1.04 -2.54
C HIS A 78 12.24 -0.98 -3.95
N GLY A 79 10.98 -0.65 -4.08
CA GLY A 79 10.34 -0.62 -5.39
C GLY A 79 8.82 -0.55 -5.31
N TRP A 80 8.18 -0.85 -6.41
CA TRP A 80 6.74 -0.78 -6.55
C TRP A 80 6.08 -2.13 -6.29
N MET A 81 5.00 -2.10 -5.51
CA MET A 81 4.11 -3.23 -5.33
C MET A 81 2.79 -2.90 -6.01
N VAL A 82 2.17 -3.91 -6.62
CA VAL A 82 0.90 -3.76 -7.32
C VAL A 82 -0.12 -4.66 -6.66
N ALA A 83 -1.22 -4.10 -6.20
CA ALA A 83 -2.21 -4.85 -5.42
C ALA A 83 -2.83 -6.01 -6.21
N SER A 84 -3.07 -5.80 -7.49
CA SER A 84 -3.67 -6.84 -8.35
C SER A 84 -2.70 -7.94 -8.72
N SER A 85 -1.42 -7.76 -8.43
CA SER A 85 -0.39 -8.73 -8.80
C SER A 85 0.62 -8.87 -7.68
N PRO A 86 0.21 -9.31 -6.51
CA PRO A 86 1.09 -9.32 -5.34
C PRO A 86 2.34 -10.18 -5.53
N ALA A 87 2.26 -11.22 -6.34
CA ALA A 87 3.41 -12.07 -6.55
C ALA A 87 4.52 -11.44 -7.38
N LEU A 88 4.22 -10.38 -8.14
CA LEU A 88 5.22 -9.74 -8.99
C LEU A 88 6.28 -9.01 -8.18
N SER A 89 5.90 -8.48 -7.04
CA SER A 89 6.79 -7.66 -6.23
C SER A 89 6.72 -8.07 -4.78
N ALA A 90 6.57 -9.35 -4.51
CA ALA A 90 6.48 -9.84 -3.15
C ALA A 90 7.83 -9.69 -2.45
N LEU A 91 7.78 -9.37 -1.18
CA LEU A 91 8.98 -9.36 -0.36
C LEU A 91 9.48 -10.80 -0.21
N ASP A 92 10.75 -11.01 -0.53
CA ASP A 92 11.37 -12.31 -0.35
C ASP A 92 12.14 -12.30 0.98
N HIS A 93 11.46 -12.65 2.05
CA HIS A 93 12.02 -12.67 3.39
C HIS A 93 11.65 -13.98 4.07
N PRO A 94 12.56 -14.58 4.84
CA PRO A 94 12.29 -15.89 5.44
C PRO A 94 11.13 -15.88 6.44
N ARG A 95 10.87 -14.76 7.07
CA ARG A 95 9.82 -14.70 8.10
C ARG A 95 8.59 -13.91 7.69
N TYR A 96 8.74 -12.86 6.92
CA TYR A 96 7.64 -11.95 6.65
C TYR A 96 7.28 -11.87 5.17
N ASP A 97 6.00 -11.80 4.89
CA ASP A 97 5.48 -11.36 3.58
C ASP A 97 4.87 -10.01 3.77
N VAL A 98 5.07 -9.12 2.81
CA VAL A 98 4.48 -7.78 2.82
C VAL A 98 3.95 -7.48 1.43
N TRP A 99 2.74 -6.96 1.36
CA TRP A 99 2.17 -6.49 0.10
C TRP A 99 1.16 -5.39 0.33
N VAL A 100 0.89 -4.61 -0.72
CA VAL A 100 -0.09 -3.53 -0.66
C VAL A 100 -1.49 -4.09 -0.87
N LEU A 101 -2.44 -3.62 -0.07
CA LEU A 101 -3.85 -3.98 -0.23
C LEU A 101 -4.57 -2.96 -1.09
N HIS A 102 -4.49 -1.70 -0.71
CA HIS A 102 -5.14 -0.60 -1.42
C HIS A 102 -4.51 0.71 -0.98
N CYS A 103 -4.74 1.75 -1.79
CA CYS A 103 -4.41 3.11 -1.39
C CYS A 103 -5.58 3.71 -0.62
N ASP A 104 -5.30 4.74 0.16
CA ASP A 104 -6.34 5.51 0.82
C ASP A 104 -6.97 6.43 -0.21
N VAL A 105 -8.29 6.31 -0.36
CA VAL A 105 -9.04 7.10 -1.30
C VAL A 105 -9.88 8.11 -0.51
N PRO A 106 -9.85 9.39 -0.86
CA PRO A 106 -10.65 10.37 -0.14
C PRO A 106 -12.12 10.00 -0.15
N VAL A 107 -12.75 10.14 1.02
CA VAL A 107 -14.17 9.91 1.11
C VAL A 107 -14.88 11.18 0.68
N GLN A 108 -15.55 11.12 -0.43
CA GLN A 108 -16.15 12.25 -0.89
C GLN A 108 -17.49 12.33 -0.54
N ASP A 109 -18.03 11.68 -0.40
CA ASP A 109 -19.25 11.78 -0.23
C ASP A 109 -19.81 11.68 0.90
N SER A 110 -19.47 11.49 0.93
CA SER A 110 -19.74 11.28 1.83
C SER A 110 -20.40 11.59 2.29
N THR A 111 -20.09 11.47 1.65
CA THR A 111 -20.58 11.67 1.79
C THR A 111 -21.24 12.00 2.45
N ASN A 112 -21.31 12.16 2.34
CA ASN A 112 -21.82 12.43 2.83
C ASN A 112 -22.63 12.33 3.19
N SER A 113 -22.58 12.00 2.84
CA SER A 113 -23.30 11.90 3.05
C SER A 113 -23.93 11.69 3.65
N THR A 114 -23.85 11.66 3.63
CA THR A 114 -24.43 11.52 4.13
C THR A 114 -24.98 11.39 4.65
N SER A 115 -24.92 11.52 4.43
CA SER A 115 -25.41 11.43 4.85
C SER A 115 -25.96 11.23 5.39
N GLY A 116 -25.84 11.30 5.26
CA GLY A 116 -26.38 11.19 5.69
C GLY A 116 -26.91 10.83 6.09
N SER A 117 -26.96 10.80 5.85
CA SER A 117 -27.38 10.46 6.14
C SER A 117 -27.75 10.05 6.56
N GLY A 118 -27.63 10.05 6.46
CA GLY A 118 -27.88 9.73 6.78
C GLY A 118 -28.13 9.48 7.10
N GLY A 119 -28.10 9.55 6.95
CA GLY A 119 -28.24 9.41 7.18
C GLY A 119 -28.35 9.26 7.27
#